data_f185028ca93af7a589c0ddc131aafdff
#
_entry.id   f185028ca93af7a589c0ddc131aafdff
#
_cell.length_a   1.000
_cell.length_b   1.000
_cell.length_c   1.000
_cell.angle_alpha   90.00
_cell.angle_beta   90.00
_cell.angle_gamma   90.00
#
_symmetry.space_group_name_H-M   'P 1'
#
loop_
_entity.id
_entity.type
_entity.pdbx_description
1 polymer ?
#
loop_
_entity_poly.entity_id
_entity_poly.type
_entity_poly.pdbx_seq_one_letter_code
_entity_poly.pdbx_strand_id
1 'polypeptide(L)'
;MSDETTKTKKTAHSLQYPVMLVHGFGFRDGKRINYWGRIPKLLEEKGCAVFYGKQDSSGTIEDNALFLKERIEEILRETGAEKVNLIAHSKGGLEARYLISTLKTADKVASLTTISTPHRGSETIEKIPDFLLKIAGFFMNVWMRIMGDKNPHAYQAYLSFRADSAEIFNRNNPDSENVYYQSYAFVMKRDIFLWLPHLIIRLLEGENDGLVTP
;
A
#
# COMPACT_ATOMS: atom_id res chain seq x y z
N MET A 1 44.40 -11.42 20.16
CA MET A 1 43.70 -10.94 18.98
C MET A 1 42.23 -11.27 19.23
N SER A 2 41.52 -10.30 19.71
CA SER A 2 40.10 -10.39 20.15
C SER A 2 39.19 -10.07 18.97
N ASP A 3 38.41 -11.05 18.60
CA ASP A 3 37.36 -10.94 17.60
C ASP A 3 36.12 -10.28 18.26
N GLU A 4 36.03 -8.96 18.12
CA GLU A 4 34.85 -8.18 18.52
C GLU A 4 33.78 -8.30 17.45
N THR A 5 32.99 -9.36 17.52
CA THR A 5 31.70 -9.44 16.83
C THR A 5 30.78 -8.36 17.42
N THR A 6 30.60 -7.29 16.67
CA THR A 6 29.64 -6.20 16.96
C THR A 6 28.22 -6.74 16.94
N LYS A 7 27.76 -7.31 18.06
CA LYS A 7 26.36 -7.58 18.32
C LYS A 7 25.63 -6.25 18.42
N THR A 8 24.96 -5.82 17.38
CA THR A 8 24.04 -4.68 17.41
C THR A 8 23.05 -4.92 18.55
N LYS A 9 23.11 -4.11 19.60
CA LYS A 9 22.16 -4.15 20.71
C LYS A 9 20.76 -3.89 20.15
N LYS A 10 19.91 -4.94 20.08
CA LYS A 10 18.47 -4.77 19.85
C LYS A 10 17.94 -3.87 20.96
N THR A 11 17.55 -2.64 20.64
CA THR A 11 16.87 -1.76 21.58
C THR A 11 15.50 -2.38 21.92
N ALA A 12 15.00 -2.17 23.13
CA ALA A 12 13.77 -2.77 23.66
C ALA A 12 12.49 -2.46 22.86
N HIS A 13 12.58 -1.71 21.76
CA HIS A 13 11.47 -1.28 20.90
C HIS A 13 11.64 -1.64 19.42
N SER A 14 12.65 -2.44 19.06
CA SER A 14 12.79 -2.90 17.66
C SER A 14 11.78 -4.01 17.35
N LEU A 15 11.14 -3.92 16.19
CA LEU A 15 10.32 -5.03 15.70
C LEU A 15 11.19 -6.26 15.43
N GLN A 16 10.62 -7.44 15.66
CA GLN A 16 11.33 -8.72 15.46
C GLN A 16 11.68 -8.92 13.97
N TYR A 17 10.81 -8.47 13.07
CA TYR A 17 10.93 -8.65 11.63
C TYR A 17 11.10 -7.33 10.90
N PRO A 18 11.77 -7.30 9.72
CA PRO A 18 11.90 -6.11 8.91
C PRO A 18 10.54 -5.57 8.47
N VAL A 19 10.49 -4.27 8.18
CA VAL A 19 9.30 -3.58 7.70
C VAL A 19 9.42 -3.35 6.20
N MET A 20 8.42 -3.75 5.43
CA MET A 20 8.27 -3.37 4.03
C MET A 20 7.15 -2.34 3.88
N LEU A 21 7.47 -1.19 3.29
CA LEU A 21 6.54 -0.10 2.99
C LEU A 21 5.98 -0.29 1.58
N VAL A 22 4.65 -0.32 1.45
CA VAL A 22 3.92 -0.54 0.19
C VAL A 22 3.10 0.70 -0.14
N HIS A 23 3.54 1.49 -1.11
CA HIS A 23 2.90 2.78 -1.46
C HIS A 23 1.55 2.60 -2.18
N GLY A 24 0.78 3.68 -2.27
CA GLY A 24 -0.51 3.72 -2.96
C GLY A 24 -0.42 4.10 -4.44
N PHE A 25 -1.60 4.27 -5.05
CA PHE A 25 -1.78 4.68 -6.44
C PHE A 25 -1.19 6.09 -6.70
N GLY A 26 -0.57 6.28 -7.85
CA GLY A 26 -0.06 7.58 -8.30
C GLY A 26 1.29 8.00 -7.69
N PHE A 27 1.88 7.19 -6.81
CA PHE A 27 3.13 7.51 -6.11
C PHE A 27 4.15 6.39 -6.26
N ARG A 28 5.43 6.71 -6.06
CA ARG A 28 6.54 5.75 -6.14
C ARG A 28 7.52 5.96 -5.00
N ASP A 29 8.21 4.90 -4.63
CA ASP A 29 9.32 4.91 -3.68
C ASP A 29 10.57 5.52 -4.34
N GLY A 30 10.66 6.84 -4.37
CA GLY A 30 11.74 7.56 -5.03
C GLY A 30 12.57 8.40 -4.05
N LYS A 31 13.85 8.56 -4.36
CA LYS A 31 14.75 9.41 -3.56
C LYS A 31 14.40 10.91 -3.59
N ARG A 32 13.64 11.36 -4.60
CA ARG A 32 13.33 12.79 -4.81
C ARG A 32 12.01 13.23 -4.19
N ILE A 33 11.04 12.31 -4.05
CA ILE A 33 9.74 12.58 -3.42
C ILE A 33 9.65 11.65 -2.22
N ASN A 34 9.67 12.24 -1.04
CA ASN A 34 9.54 11.49 0.20
C ASN A 34 8.06 11.21 0.49
N TYR A 35 7.51 10.20 -0.17
CA TYR A 35 6.14 9.76 0.00
C TYR A 35 5.78 9.42 1.45
N TRP A 36 6.66 8.71 2.13
CA TRP A 36 6.46 8.23 3.49
C TRP A 36 6.77 9.26 4.58
N GLY A 37 7.20 10.46 4.20
CA GLY A 37 7.53 11.52 5.15
C GLY A 37 8.60 11.09 6.15
N ARG A 38 8.28 11.15 7.44
CA ARG A 38 9.21 10.80 8.53
C ARG A 38 9.12 9.33 8.97
N ILE A 39 8.18 8.54 8.44
CA ILE A 39 7.91 7.17 8.89
C ILE A 39 9.17 6.28 8.77
N PRO A 40 9.88 6.20 7.62
CA PRO A 40 11.06 5.35 7.52
C PRO A 40 12.12 5.70 8.55
N LYS A 41 12.45 6.99 8.66
CA LYS A 41 13.44 7.47 9.62
C LYS A 41 13.10 7.13 11.06
N LEU A 42 11.83 7.31 11.47
CA LEU A 42 11.39 6.97 12.83
C LEU A 42 11.45 5.47 13.12
N LEU A 43 11.17 4.63 12.13
CA LEU A 43 11.30 3.18 12.26
C LEU A 43 12.78 2.77 12.37
N GLU A 44 13.66 3.35 11.56
CA GLU A 44 15.12 3.11 11.60
C GLU A 44 15.72 3.57 12.92
N GLU A 45 15.35 4.74 13.46
CA GLU A 45 15.75 5.24 14.77
C GLU A 45 15.33 4.30 15.91
N LYS A 46 14.25 3.54 15.71
CA LYS A 46 13.81 2.49 16.65
C LYS A 46 14.46 1.12 16.39
N GLY A 47 15.43 1.04 15.49
CA GLY A 47 16.18 -0.17 15.18
C GLY A 47 15.46 -1.13 14.24
N CYS A 48 14.43 -0.68 13.50
CA CYS A 48 13.77 -1.49 12.49
C CYS A 48 14.56 -1.44 11.16
N ALA A 49 14.75 -2.58 10.51
CA ALA A 49 15.19 -2.62 9.12
C ALA A 49 14.00 -2.26 8.20
N VAL A 50 14.16 -1.20 7.38
CA VAL A 50 13.08 -0.67 6.54
C VAL A 50 13.39 -0.91 5.07
N PHE A 51 12.42 -1.48 4.36
CA PHE A 51 12.47 -1.77 2.93
C PHE A 51 11.28 -1.14 2.22
N TYR A 52 11.37 -1.03 0.89
CA TYR A 52 10.33 -0.48 0.05
C TYR A 52 9.83 -1.54 -0.94
N GLY A 53 8.51 -1.54 -1.21
CA GLY A 53 7.86 -2.44 -2.14
C GLY A 53 8.33 -2.25 -3.57
N LYS A 54 8.47 -0.98 -4.03
CA LYS A 54 8.93 -0.59 -5.38
C LYS A 54 8.06 -1.10 -6.52
N GLN A 55 6.82 -1.49 -6.23
CA GLN A 55 5.85 -1.91 -7.24
C GLN A 55 5.46 -0.74 -8.17
N ASP A 56 4.81 -1.04 -9.29
CA ASP A 56 4.27 0.00 -10.15
C ASP A 56 3.12 0.74 -9.48
N SER A 57 3.09 2.04 -9.64
CA SER A 57 2.14 2.93 -8.98
C SER A 57 0.70 2.70 -9.46
N SER A 58 0.54 2.48 -10.77
CA SER A 58 -0.76 2.28 -11.42
C SER A 58 -0.95 0.88 -12.01
N GLY A 59 -0.09 -0.09 -11.65
CA GLY A 59 -0.26 -1.50 -12.01
C GLY A 59 -1.55 -2.09 -11.44
N THR A 60 -1.97 -3.26 -11.94
CA THR A 60 -3.08 -4.02 -11.37
C THR A 60 -2.76 -4.48 -9.94
N ILE A 61 -3.78 -4.84 -9.16
CA ILE A 61 -3.58 -5.43 -7.81
C ILE A 61 -2.80 -6.74 -7.95
N GLU A 62 -3.15 -7.55 -8.94
CA GLU A 62 -2.60 -8.87 -9.20
C GLU A 62 -1.11 -8.81 -9.55
N ASP A 63 -0.75 -7.99 -10.55
CA ASP A 63 0.64 -7.84 -11.02
C ASP A 63 1.54 -7.29 -9.91
N ASN A 64 1.04 -6.27 -9.20
CA ASN A 64 1.78 -5.68 -8.10
C ASN A 64 1.93 -6.64 -6.93
N ALA A 65 0.91 -7.43 -6.62
CA ALA A 65 1.00 -8.44 -5.56
C ALA A 65 2.03 -9.53 -5.90
N LEU A 66 2.10 -9.96 -7.17
CA LEU A 66 3.14 -10.89 -7.63
C LEU A 66 4.54 -10.28 -7.47
N PHE A 67 4.73 -9.03 -7.90
CA PHE A 67 5.98 -8.33 -7.72
C PHE A 67 6.37 -8.17 -6.24
N LEU A 68 5.41 -7.82 -5.37
CA LEU A 68 5.63 -7.70 -3.92
C LEU A 68 5.98 -9.05 -3.28
N LYS A 69 5.44 -10.16 -3.79
CA LYS A 69 5.81 -11.51 -3.34
C LYS A 69 7.30 -11.78 -3.59
N GLU A 70 7.79 -11.51 -4.79
CA GLU A 70 9.21 -11.63 -5.12
C GLU A 70 10.06 -10.71 -4.25
N ARG A 71 9.58 -9.48 -4.01
CA ARG A 71 10.27 -8.51 -3.15
C ARG A 71 10.39 -8.97 -1.70
N ILE A 72 9.35 -9.61 -1.15
CA ILE A 72 9.42 -10.23 0.19
C ILE A 72 10.50 -11.32 0.21
N GLU A 73 10.53 -12.21 -0.80
CA GLU A 73 11.56 -13.25 -0.88
C GLU A 73 13.00 -12.68 -0.89
N GLU A 74 13.20 -11.56 -1.60
CA GLU A 74 14.48 -10.86 -1.59
C GLU A 74 14.84 -10.34 -0.19
N ILE A 75 13.89 -9.68 0.48
CA ILE A 75 14.09 -9.13 1.83
C ILE A 75 14.41 -10.25 2.82
N LEU A 76 13.70 -11.37 2.77
CA LEU A 76 13.91 -12.51 3.66
C LEU A 76 15.32 -13.12 3.44
N ARG A 77 15.76 -13.25 2.17
CA ARG A 77 17.12 -13.72 1.86
C ARG A 77 18.20 -12.74 2.33
N GLU A 78 17.97 -11.43 2.16
CA GLU A 78 18.93 -10.38 2.55
C GLU A 78 19.10 -10.27 4.06
N THR A 79 18.00 -10.43 4.80
CA THR A 79 17.97 -10.20 6.25
C THR A 79 18.12 -11.49 7.07
N GLY A 80 17.91 -12.66 6.47
CA GLY A 80 17.80 -13.93 7.20
C GLY A 80 16.54 -14.01 8.09
N ALA A 81 15.59 -13.08 7.96
CA ALA A 81 14.35 -13.10 8.72
C ALA A 81 13.37 -14.15 8.17
N GLU A 82 12.52 -14.68 9.06
CA GLU A 82 11.48 -15.64 8.67
C GLU A 82 10.24 -14.95 8.09
N LYS A 83 9.95 -13.72 8.54
CA LYS A 83 8.75 -12.95 8.16
C LYS A 83 9.08 -11.47 7.94
N VAL A 84 8.14 -10.75 7.34
CA VAL A 84 8.14 -9.29 7.24
C VAL A 84 6.91 -8.70 7.92
N ASN A 85 7.01 -7.44 8.36
CA ASN A 85 5.85 -6.60 8.69
C ASN A 85 5.55 -5.71 7.49
N LEU A 86 4.29 -5.60 7.10
CA LEU A 86 3.85 -4.74 6.00
C LEU A 86 3.19 -3.48 6.55
N ILE A 87 3.59 -2.32 6.04
CA ILE A 87 2.86 -1.06 6.22
C ILE A 87 2.47 -0.59 4.82
N ALA A 88 1.18 -0.60 4.55
CA ALA A 88 0.64 -0.39 3.21
C ALA A 88 -0.34 0.80 3.21
N HIS A 89 -0.18 1.71 2.24
CA HIS A 89 -1.05 2.87 2.10
C HIS A 89 -1.98 2.72 0.89
N SER A 90 -3.25 3.11 1.05
CA SER A 90 -4.23 3.20 -0.03
C SER A 90 -4.33 1.90 -0.83
N LYS A 91 -4.19 1.94 -2.17
CA LYS A 91 -4.16 0.77 -3.07
C LYS A 91 -3.18 -0.32 -2.60
N GLY A 92 -2.02 0.07 -2.04
CA GLY A 92 -1.02 -0.88 -1.54
C GLY A 92 -1.57 -1.83 -0.47
N GLY A 93 -2.59 -1.41 0.30
CA GLY A 93 -3.27 -2.27 1.26
C GLY A 93 -4.09 -3.37 0.59
N LEU A 94 -4.71 -3.10 -0.56
CA LEU A 94 -5.41 -4.12 -1.37
C LEU A 94 -4.40 -5.10 -1.97
N GLU A 95 -3.28 -4.61 -2.51
CA GLU A 95 -2.19 -5.44 -3.03
C GLU A 95 -1.61 -6.38 -1.95
N ALA A 96 -1.38 -5.85 -0.74
CA ALA A 96 -0.88 -6.64 0.39
C ALA A 96 -1.90 -7.70 0.85
N ARG A 97 -3.20 -7.39 0.87
CA ARG A 97 -4.24 -8.39 1.20
C ARG A 97 -4.33 -9.48 0.14
N TYR A 98 -4.28 -9.13 -1.15
CA TYR A 98 -4.24 -10.11 -2.24
C TYR A 98 -3.01 -11.01 -2.14
N LEU A 99 -1.84 -10.42 -1.88
CA LEU A 99 -0.59 -11.13 -1.64
C LEU A 99 -0.74 -12.18 -0.52
N ILE A 100 -1.28 -11.78 0.64
CA ILE A 100 -1.41 -12.66 1.80
C ILE A 100 -2.44 -13.77 1.54
N SER A 101 -3.61 -13.41 1.05
CA SER A 101 -4.75 -14.33 0.92
C SER A 101 -4.66 -15.17 -0.35
N THR A 102 -4.70 -14.54 -1.54
CA THR A 102 -4.76 -15.26 -2.82
C THR A 102 -3.42 -15.89 -3.19
N LEU A 103 -2.29 -15.17 -2.99
CA LEU A 103 -0.96 -15.70 -3.31
C LEU A 103 -0.36 -16.56 -2.18
N LYS A 104 -1.14 -16.80 -1.09
CA LYS A 104 -0.79 -17.75 -0.02
C LYS A 104 0.55 -17.45 0.67
N THR A 105 0.83 -16.18 0.99
CA THR A 105 2.10 -15.78 1.63
C THR A 105 1.98 -15.47 3.12
N ALA A 106 0.90 -15.90 3.76
CA ALA A 106 0.65 -15.67 5.19
C ALA A 106 1.76 -16.21 6.11
N ASP A 107 2.46 -17.25 5.69
CA ASP A 107 3.62 -17.82 6.40
C ASP A 107 4.83 -16.88 6.45
N LYS A 108 4.94 -15.93 5.51
CA LYS A 108 6.03 -14.96 5.38
C LYS A 108 5.70 -13.56 5.88
N VAL A 109 4.46 -13.34 6.32
CA VAL A 109 3.99 -12.04 6.82
C VAL A 109 3.61 -12.16 8.28
N ALA A 110 4.17 -11.31 9.14
CA ALA A 110 3.84 -11.26 10.56
C ALA A 110 2.66 -10.32 10.84
N SER A 111 2.64 -9.18 10.16
CA SER A 111 1.57 -8.20 10.32
C SER A 111 1.32 -7.40 9.04
N LEU A 112 0.08 -6.94 8.87
CA LEU A 112 -0.32 -5.96 7.88
C LEU A 112 -0.97 -4.76 8.57
N THR A 113 -0.31 -3.61 8.45
CA THR A 113 -0.87 -2.32 8.83
C THR A 113 -1.33 -1.60 7.56
N THR A 114 -2.61 -1.30 7.44
CA THR A 114 -3.15 -0.51 6.34
C THR A 114 -3.43 0.93 6.77
N ILE A 115 -3.15 1.88 5.88
CA ILE A 115 -3.33 3.32 6.09
C ILE A 115 -4.18 3.85 4.95
N SER A 116 -5.36 4.43 5.26
CA SER A 116 -6.29 4.98 4.25
C SER A 116 -6.54 4.04 3.06
N THR A 117 -6.67 2.75 3.31
CA THR A 117 -6.95 1.75 2.28
C THR A 117 -8.45 1.67 2.03
N PRO A 118 -8.92 1.77 0.77
CA PRO A 118 -10.34 1.70 0.43
C PRO A 118 -10.87 0.26 0.51
N HIS A 119 -10.94 -0.30 1.73
CA HIS A 119 -11.37 -1.69 1.96
C HIS A 119 -12.82 -1.96 1.52
N ARG A 120 -13.65 -0.92 1.48
CA ARG A 120 -15.05 -0.99 1.05
C ARG A 120 -15.30 -0.32 -0.31
N GLY A 121 -14.21 0.10 -0.99
CA GLY A 121 -14.28 0.86 -2.23
C GLY A 121 -14.74 2.30 -2.01
N SER A 122 -15.25 2.92 -3.07
CA SER A 122 -15.79 4.28 -3.09
C SER A 122 -17.03 4.33 -3.96
N GLU A 123 -18.14 4.76 -3.39
CA GLU A 123 -19.38 5.01 -4.14
C GLU A 123 -19.21 6.18 -5.12
N THR A 124 -18.34 7.14 -4.81
CA THR A 124 -18.04 8.26 -5.71
C THR A 124 -17.44 7.74 -7.01
N ILE A 125 -16.46 6.84 -6.93
CA ILE A 125 -15.84 6.25 -8.14
C ILE A 125 -16.85 5.38 -8.89
N GLU A 126 -17.73 4.68 -8.19
CA GLU A 126 -18.78 3.88 -8.81
C GLU A 126 -19.75 4.73 -9.66
N LYS A 127 -20.05 5.95 -9.22
CA LYS A 127 -20.94 6.89 -9.94
C LYS A 127 -20.27 7.57 -11.15
N ILE A 128 -18.94 7.46 -11.32
CA ILE A 128 -18.25 8.03 -12.50
C ILE A 128 -18.53 7.15 -13.73
N PRO A 129 -19.02 7.72 -14.84
CA PRO A 129 -19.24 6.99 -16.08
C PRO A 129 -17.95 6.31 -16.58
N ASP A 130 -18.05 5.06 -17.00
CA ASP A 130 -16.92 4.22 -17.39
C ASP A 130 -16.02 4.84 -18.48
N PHE A 131 -16.63 5.55 -19.48
CA PHE A 131 -15.86 6.21 -20.51
C PHE A 131 -14.95 7.32 -19.97
N LEU A 132 -15.35 8.02 -18.87
CA LEU A 132 -14.50 9.03 -18.22
C LEU A 132 -13.35 8.37 -17.48
N LEU A 133 -13.59 7.25 -16.81
CA LEU A 133 -12.52 6.47 -16.16
C LEU A 133 -11.51 5.93 -17.19
N LYS A 134 -11.97 5.52 -18.39
CA LYS A 134 -11.09 5.10 -19.48
C LYS A 134 -10.22 6.25 -19.99
N ILE A 135 -10.80 7.44 -20.21
CA ILE A 135 -10.06 8.62 -20.64
C ILE A 135 -9.04 9.02 -19.57
N ALA A 136 -9.47 9.11 -18.31
CA ALA A 136 -8.57 9.44 -17.21
C ALA A 136 -7.45 8.41 -17.06
N GLY A 137 -7.79 7.12 -17.20
CA GLY A 137 -6.83 6.00 -17.15
C GLY A 137 -5.80 6.09 -18.29
N PHE A 138 -6.20 6.46 -19.49
CA PHE A 138 -5.27 6.64 -20.61
C PHE A 138 -4.22 7.71 -20.31
N PHE A 139 -4.64 8.90 -19.88
CA PHE A 139 -3.71 9.98 -19.54
C PHE A 139 -2.83 9.62 -18.33
N MET A 140 -3.41 8.97 -17.33
CA MET A 140 -2.67 8.51 -16.18
C MET A 140 -1.62 7.46 -16.57
N ASN A 141 -1.92 6.51 -17.45
CA ASN A 141 -0.97 5.50 -17.93
C ASN A 141 0.22 6.16 -18.67
N VAL A 142 -0.06 7.17 -19.51
CA VAL A 142 1.01 7.93 -20.20
C VAL A 142 1.91 8.62 -19.17
N TRP A 143 1.30 9.30 -18.19
CA TRP A 143 2.04 10.00 -17.15
C TRP A 143 2.86 9.04 -16.29
N MET A 144 2.26 7.95 -15.80
CA MET A 144 2.94 6.96 -14.95
C MET A 144 4.08 6.25 -15.69
N ARG A 145 3.93 6.01 -17.00
CA ARG A 145 5.02 5.46 -17.82
C ARG A 145 6.22 6.41 -17.89
N ILE A 146 5.97 7.71 -18.05
CA ILE A 146 7.02 8.75 -18.00
C ILE A 146 7.68 8.78 -16.62
N MET A 147 6.89 8.58 -15.56
CA MET A 147 7.39 8.52 -14.19
C MET A 147 8.11 7.21 -13.85
N GLY A 148 8.08 6.21 -14.75
CA GLY A 148 8.87 4.98 -14.67
C GLY A 148 8.08 3.73 -14.27
N ASP A 149 6.73 3.72 -14.33
CA ASP A 149 5.95 2.48 -14.24
C ASP A 149 6.25 1.61 -15.46
N LYS A 150 6.44 0.33 -15.24
CA LYS A 150 6.74 -0.64 -16.31
C LYS A 150 5.47 -1.09 -17.01
N ASN A 151 4.42 -1.33 -16.24
CA ASN A 151 3.15 -1.86 -16.72
C ASN A 151 1.96 -1.09 -16.11
N PRO A 152 1.74 0.21 -16.49
CA PRO A 152 0.66 1.00 -15.93
C PRO A 152 -0.70 0.55 -16.45
N HIS A 153 -1.65 0.34 -15.54
CA HIS A 153 -3.04 -0.09 -15.76
C HIS A 153 -4.03 0.74 -14.94
N ALA A 154 -3.94 2.07 -15.04
CA ALA A 154 -4.69 3.00 -14.19
C ALA A 154 -6.21 2.81 -14.29
N TYR A 155 -6.76 2.47 -15.45
CA TYR A 155 -8.19 2.20 -15.59
C TYR A 155 -8.61 0.99 -14.74
N GLN A 156 -7.86 -0.12 -14.77
CA GLN A 156 -8.11 -1.29 -13.93
C GLN A 156 -7.97 -0.97 -12.44
N ALA A 157 -6.97 -0.14 -12.10
CA ALA A 157 -6.84 0.35 -10.73
C ALA A 157 -8.06 1.17 -10.27
N TYR A 158 -8.62 2.04 -11.14
CA TYR A 158 -9.86 2.76 -10.82
C TYR A 158 -11.05 1.81 -10.62
N LEU A 159 -11.17 0.78 -11.44
CA LEU A 159 -12.23 -0.22 -11.28
C LEU A 159 -12.11 -0.97 -9.94
N SER A 160 -10.90 -1.26 -9.48
CA SER A 160 -10.69 -1.93 -8.19
C SER A 160 -11.08 -1.09 -6.97
N PHE A 161 -11.28 0.23 -7.15
CA PHE A 161 -11.75 1.13 -6.09
C PHE A 161 -13.27 1.27 -6.03
N ARG A 162 -14.04 0.65 -6.91
CA ARG A 162 -15.50 0.68 -6.88
C ARG A 162 -16.03 -0.16 -5.72
N ALA A 163 -17.19 0.21 -5.18
CA ALA A 163 -17.78 -0.49 -4.04
C ALA A 163 -18.17 -1.94 -4.38
N ASP A 164 -18.72 -2.18 -5.58
CA ASP A 164 -19.06 -3.52 -6.09
C ASP A 164 -17.82 -4.43 -6.20
N SER A 165 -16.72 -3.88 -6.74
CA SER A 165 -15.44 -4.59 -6.87
C SER A 165 -14.82 -4.90 -5.51
N ALA A 166 -14.94 -3.97 -4.55
CA ALA A 166 -14.44 -4.18 -3.19
C ALA A 166 -15.19 -5.30 -2.46
N GLU A 167 -16.52 -5.44 -2.68
CA GLU A 167 -17.28 -6.55 -2.10
C GLU A 167 -16.79 -7.91 -2.62
N ILE A 168 -16.58 -8.03 -3.94
CA ILE A 168 -16.03 -9.24 -4.57
C ILE A 168 -14.62 -9.51 -4.06
N PHE A 169 -13.79 -8.47 -3.99
CA PHE A 169 -12.43 -8.57 -3.48
C PHE A 169 -12.39 -9.10 -2.04
N ASN A 170 -13.23 -8.55 -1.16
CA ASN A 170 -13.28 -8.96 0.25
C ASN A 170 -13.72 -10.42 0.43
N ARG A 171 -14.67 -10.90 -0.36
CA ARG A 171 -15.08 -12.32 -0.35
C ARG A 171 -13.96 -13.27 -0.77
N ASN A 172 -13.15 -12.85 -1.75
CA ASN A 172 -12.11 -13.68 -2.33
C ASN A 172 -10.78 -13.58 -1.55
N ASN A 173 -10.60 -12.54 -0.73
CA ASN A 173 -9.38 -12.27 0.03
C ASN A 173 -9.68 -12.12 1.53
N PRO A 174 -10.12 -13.20 2.22
CA PRO A 174 -10.31 -13.18 3.66
C PRO A 174 -8.98 -12.99 4.39
N ASP A 175 -9.05 -12.45 5.60
CA ASP A 175 -7.89 -12.31 6.47
C ASP A 175 -7.39 -13.70 6.92
N SER A 176 -6.09 -13.85 7.05
CA SER A 176 -5.44 -15.07 7.55
C SER A 176 -5.28 -15.01 9.06
N GLU A 177 -5.62 -16.08 9.78
CA GLU A 177 -5.46 -16.18 11.24
C GLU A 177 -3.98 -16.05 11.68
N ASN A 178 -3.04 -16.33 10.80
CA ASN A 178 -1.61 -16.31 11.10
C ASN A 178 -0.95 -14.93 10.91
N VAL A 179 -1.72 -13.90 10.55
CA VAL A 179 -1.23 -12.53 10.31
C VAL A 179 -1.98 -11.57 11.23
N TYR A 180 -1.25 -10.68 11.89
CA TYR A 180 -1.87 -9.61 12.67
C TYR A 180 -2.28 -8.46 11.74
N TYR A 181 -3.56 -8.08 11.78
CA TYR A 181 -4.09 -6.98 10.96
C TYR A 181 -4.44 -5.77 11.82
N GLN A 182 -4.13 -4.58 11.31
CA GLN A 182 -4.62 -3.31 11.84
C GLN A 182 -4.82 -2.31 10.71
N SER A 183 -5.79 -1.41 10.86
CA SER A 183 -6.14 -0.39 9.88
C SER A 183 -6.25 0.98 10.54
N TYR A 184 -5.73 2.00 9.86
CA TYR A 184 -5.85 3.39 10.23
C TYR A 184 -6.59 4.15 9.13
N ALA A 185 -7.65 4.83 9.52
CA ALA A 185 -8.38 5.77 8.68
C ALA A 185 -8.21 7.19 9.23
N PHE A 186 -8.31 8.18 8.36
CA PHE A 186 -8.13 9.58 8.71
C PHE A 186 -9.30 10.42 8.22
N VAL A 187 -9.54 11.53 8.89
CA VAL A 187 -10.51 12.55 8.47
C VAL A 187 -9.76 13.85 8.27
N MET A 188 -9.82 14.39 7.05
CA MET A 188 -9.23 15.66 6.71
C MET A 188 -10.14 16.82 7.17
N LYS A 189 -9.56 17.77 7.89
CA LYS A 189 -10.29 18.99 8.31
C LYS A 189 -10.09 20.16 7.34
N ARG A 190 -8.92 20.31 6.78
CA ARG A 190 -8.57 21.37 5.80
C ARG A 190 -7.38 20.93 4.96
N ASP A 191 -7.48 21.06 3.64
CA ASP A 191 -6.38 20.94 2.71
C ASP A 191 -6.63 21.83 1.49
N ILE A 192 -5.56 22.44 0.95
CA ILE A 192 -5.65 23.34 -0.19
C ILE A 192 -5.61 22.55 -1.51
N PHE A 193 -4.89 21.43 -1.55
CA PHE A 193 -4.68 20.65 -2.77
C PHE A 193 -5.79 19.64 -3.02
N LEU A 194 -6.34 19.03 -1.98
CA LEU A 194 -7.38 18.00 -2.09
C LEU A 194 -8.78 18.53 -1.74
N TRP A 195 -8.97 19.86 -1.64
CA TRP A 195 -10.24 20.46 -1.21
C TRP A 195 -11.42 20.04 -2.11
N LEU A 196 -11.20 19.96 -3.43
CA LEU A 196 -12.27 19.65 -4.36
C LEU A 196 -12.68 18.16 -4.32
N PRO A 197 -11.77 17.18 -4.43
CA PRO A 197 -12.14 15.78 -4.22
C PRO A 197 -12.69 15.55 -2.81
N HIS A 198 -12.10 16.14 -1.76
CA HIS A 198 -12.63 16.07 -0.41
C HIS A 198 -14.08 16.54 -0.31
N LEU A 199 -14.42 17.69 -0.92
CA LEU A 199 -15.79 18.22 -0.89
C LEU A 199 -16.77 17.30 -1.63
N ILE A 200 -16.38 16.77 -2.81
CA ILE A 200 -17.21 15.87 -3.60
C ILE A 200 -17.50 14.58 -2.80
N ILE A 201 -16.46 13.94 -2.25
CA ILE A 201 -16.60 12.72 -1.47
C ILE A 201 -17.42 12.99 -0.20
N ARG A 202 -17.18 14.13 0.48
CA ARG A 202 -17.94 14.52 1.67
C ARG A 202 -19.43 14.68 1.40
N LEU A 203 -19.82 15.20 0.23
CA LEU A 203 -21.20 15.35 -0.16
C LEU A 203 -21.89 14.03 -0.53
N LEU A 204 -21.11 13.06 -1.02
CA LEU A 204 -21.62 11.77 -1.52
C LEU A 204 -21.50 10.63 -0.51
N GLU A 205 -20.43 10.62 0.29
CA GLU A 205 -20.05 9.51 1.16
C GLU A 205 -19.81 9.92 2.63
N GLY A 206 -19.62 11.22 2.91
CA GLY A 206 -19.41 11.73 4.28
C GLY A 206 -17.95 12.09 4.59
N GLU A 207 -17.55 11.90 5.86
CA GLU A 207 -16.20 12.24 6.32
C GLU A 207 -15.14 11.39 5.57
N ASN A 208 -14.04 12.04 5.17
CA ASN A 208 -12.98 11.40 4.38
C ASN A 208 -11.63 12.08 4.60
N ASP A 209 -10.55 11.46 4.15
CA ASP A 209 -9.19 11.99 4.20
C ASP A 209 -8.79 12.80 2.97
N GLY A 210 -9.74 13.06 2.09
CA GLY A 210 -9.57 13.74 0.80
C GLY A 210 -9.73 12.81 -0.39
N LEU A 211 -9.61 11.49 -0.21
CA LEU A 211 -9.73 10.47 -1.25
C LEU A 211 -10.47 9.21 -0.80
N VAL A 212 -10.42 8.87 0.48
CA VAL A 212 -10.98 7.63 1.05
C VAL A 212 -11.82 7.95 2.27
N THR A 213 -12.97 7.31 2.41
CA THR A 213 -13.80 7.35 3.62
C THR A 213 -13.31 6.37 4.67
N PRO A 214 -13.47 6.66 5.98
CA PRO A 214 -13.09 5.77 7.07
C PRO A 214 -13.77 4.41 7.06
#